data_8eff72e31bd994bf39fcd6f1a60bc0fa
#
_entry.id   8eff72e31bd994bf39fcd6f1a60bc0fa
#
_cell.length_a   1.000
_cell.length_b   1.000
_cell.length_c   1.000
_cell.angle_alpha   90.00
_cell.angle_beta   90.00
_cell.angle_gamma   90.00
#
_symmetry.space_group_name_H-M   'P 1'
#
loop_
_entity.id
_entity.type
_entity.pdbx_description
1 polymer ?
#
loop_
_entity_poly.entity_id
_entity_poly.type
_entity_poly.pdbx_seq_one_letter_code
_entity_poly.pdbx_strand_id
1 'polypeptide(L)'
;MAQIYKVFFNKISFEIKPYYLAIDKTFENLIFDCFIEFVDALNLELAKKEKYKKRLILKSKNIENDWRLLLENLNKFDLVIASGGIIQNNLNECLFIYRNNYWDLPKGKVEKNEKLVYAAKREIFEECGLRGLEFNSFIAKTYHIYFENGQGKLKQTNWFSFYSKDSQILKPQLDEGITDLKWVQKKNLKVYLKRSFRSIEELVKCFLK
;
A
#
# COMPACT_ATOMS: atom_id res chain seq x y z
N MET A 1 -16.36 8.76 -6.23
CA MET A 1 -15.43 9.29 -5.19
C MET A 1 -14.39 10.15 -5.86
N ALA A 2 -13.96 11.26 -5.21
CA ALA A 2 -12.89 12.09 -5.75
C ALA A 2 -11.56 11.32 -5.70
N GLN A 3 -10.80 11.37 -6.79
CA GLN A 3 -9.53 10.67 -6.89
C GLN A 3 -8.47 11.34 -6.03
N ILE A 4 -7.69 10.54 -5.30
CA ILE A 4 -6.57 10.98 -4.49
C ILE A 4 -5.38 10.07 -4.79
N TYR A 5 -4.25 10.64 -5.16
CA TYR A 5 -3.02 9.90 -5.35
C TYR A 5 -2.12 10.03 -4.13
N LYS A 6 -1.45 8.94 -3.73
CA LYS A 6 -0.58 8.90 -2.56
C LYS A 6 0.67 8.09 -2.81
N VAL A 7 1.79 8.62 -2.33
CA VAL A 7 3.08 7.91 -2.24
C VAL A 7 3.48 7.89 -0.77
N PHE A 8 3.91 6.74 -0.28
CA PHE A 8 4.35 6.56 1.11
C PHE A 8 5.87 6.41 1.17
N PHE A 9 6.47 7.01 2.17
CA PHE A 9 7.88 6.84 2.53
C PHE A 9 8.00 6.86 4.04
N ASN A 10 8.40 5.73 4.65
CA ASN A 10 8.43 5.58 6.11
C ASN A 10 7.08 5.97 6.75
N LYS A 11 7.08 7.00 7.60
CA LYS A 11 5.89 7.54 8.27
C LYS A 11 5.28 8.75 7.56
N ILE A 12 5.85 9.13 6.42
CA ILE A 12 5.42 10.29 5.63
C ILE A 12 4.52 9.82 4.49
N SER A 13 3.51 10.61 4.15
CA SER A 13 2.79 10.45 2.88
C SER A 13 2.83 11.72 2.08
N PHE A 14 2.99 11.56 0.77
CA PHE A 14 2.86 12.60 -0.23
C PHE A 14 1.53 12.40 -0.94
N GLU A 15 0.64 13.39 -0.90
CA GLU A 15 -0.73 13.26 -1.37
C GLU A 15 -1.06 14.36 -2.39
N ILE A 16 -1.63 13.97 -3.52
CA ILE A 16 -2.24 14.92 -4.47
C ILE A 16 -3.75 14.77 -4.35
N LYS A 17 -4.43 15.87 -4.03
CA LYS A 17 -5.88 15.92 -3.84
C LYS A 17 -6.50 17.01 -4.70
N PRO A 18 -7.75 16.82 -5.16
CA PRO A 18 -8.52 17.92 -5.73
C PRO A 18 -8.54 19.12 -4.79
N TYR A 19 -8.42 20.34 -5.33
CA TYR A 19 -8.33 21.56 -4.54
C TYR A 19 -9.55 21.83 -3.65
N TYR A 20 -10.72 21.32 -4.04
CA TYR A 20 -11.99 21.48 -3.30
C TYR A 20 -12.17 20.49 -2.14
N LEU A 21 -11.33 19.44 -2.04
CA LEU A 21 -11.45 18.48 -0.95
C LEU A 21 -10.93 19.05 0.38
N ALA A 22 -11.71 18.86 1.42
CA ALA A 22 -11.32 19.20 2.78
C ALA A 22 -10.11 18.36 3.25
N ILE A 23 -9.24 18.98 4.04
CA ILE A 23 -8.08 18.35 4.64
C ILE A 23 -8.41 18.02 6.09
N ASP A 24 -8.27 16.75 6.45
CA ASP A 24 -8.40 16.31 7.83
C ASP A 24 -7.23 16.86 8.67
N LYS A 25 -7.53 17.51 9.78
CA LYS A 25 -6.56 18.18 10.65
C LYS A 25 -5.89 17.24 11.67
N THR A 26 -6.12 15.93 11.60
CA THR A 26 -5.62 14.95 12.61
C THR A 26 -4.11 14.71 12.61
N PHE A 27 -3.36 15.27 11.64
CA PHE A 27 -1.91 15.12 11.51
C PHE A 27 -1.24 16.46 11.19
N GLU A 28 0.07 16.53 11.41
CA GLU A 28 0.87 17.64 10.89
C GLU A 28 0.82 17.59 9.35
N ASN A 29 0.13 18.57 8.76
CA ASN A 29 -0.06 18.68 7.32
C ASN A 29 0.72 19.89 6.81
N LEU A 30 1.60 19.67 5.82
CA LEU A 30 2.14 20.74 4.98
C LEU A 30 1.32 20.77 3.70
N ILE A 31 0.68 21.90 3.43
CA ILE A 31 -0.25 22.08 2.31
C ILE A 31 0.41 22.97 1.28
N PHE A 32 0.35 22.55 0.02
CA PHE A 32 0.92 23.25 -1.12
C PHE A 32 -0.17 23.49 -2.16
N ASP A 33 -0.18 24.69 -2.74
CA ASP A 33 -0.99 25.04 -3.90
C ASP A 33 -0.13 25.10 -5.17
N CYS A 34 1.21 25.01 -5.04
CA CYS A 34 2.18 24.98 -6.11
C CYS A 34 2.88 23.62 -6.21
N PHE A 35 2.91 23.04 -7.41
CA PHE A 35 3.54 21.73 -7.66
C PHE A 35 5.06 21.75 -7.39
N ILE A 36 5.76 22.81 -7.78
CA ILE A 36 7.22 22.93 -7.59
C ILE A 36 7.57 22.93 -6.12
N GLU A 37 6.91 23.75 -5.31
CA GLU A 37 7.13 23.82 -3.85
C GLU A 37 6.83 22.47 -3.17
N PHE A 38 5.80 21.77 -3.64
CA PHE A 38 5.46 20.42 -3.16
C PHE A 38 6.58 19.43 -3.47
N VAL A 39 7.14 19.46 -4.70
CA VAL A 39 8.24 18.57 -5.10
C VAL A 39 9.53 18.89 -4.36
N ASP A 40 9.84 20.15 -4.12
CA ASP A 40 11.01 20.56 -3.34
C ASP A 40 10.91 20.08 -1.89
N ALA A 41 9.74 20.24 -1.28
CA ALA A 41 9.47 19.72 0.05
C ALA A 41 9.54 18.16 0.10
N LEU A 42 9.04 17.48 -0.93
CA LEU A 42 9.16 16.03 -1.10
C LEU A 42 10.63 15.59 -1.14
N ASN A 43 11.45 16.22 -1.98
CA ASN A 43 12.87 15.90 -2.12
C ASN A 43 13.61 16.13 -0.80
N LEU A 44 13.29 17.20 -0.08
CA LEU A 44 13.86 17.51 1.23
C LEU A 44 13.50 16.42 2.26
N GLU A 45 12.26 15.97 2.31
CA GLU A 45 11.82 14.92 3.24
C GLU A 45 12.41 13.55 2.88
N LEU A 46 12.59 13.24 1.60
CA LEU A 46 13.27 12.00 1.16
C LEU A 46 14.75 11.96 1.57
N ALA A 47 15.40 13.12 1.65
CA ALA A 47 16.79 13.24 2.10
C ALA A 47 16.95 13.12 3.62
N LYS A 48 15.89 13.38 4.39
CA LYS A 48 15.90 13.29 5.85
C LYS A 48 15.62 11.87 6.31
N LYS A 49 16.33 11.42 7.36
CA LYS A 49 16.04 10.14 8.06
C LYS A 49 15.02 10.33 9.19
N GLU A 50 13.97 11.13 8.97
CA GLU A 50 13.03 11.49 10.04
C GLU A 50 12.05 10.36 10.39
N LYS A 51 11.67 10.33 11.70
CA LYS A 51 10.77 9.31 12.30
C LYS A 51 9.34 9.82 12.53
N TYR A 52 9.03 11.07 12.19
CA TYR A 52 7.75 11.70 12.50
C TYR A 52 6.69 11.44 11.40
N LYS A 53 5.42 11.38 11.84
CA LYS A 53 4.28 11.24 10.91
C LYS A 53 3.98 12.60 10.30
N LYS A 54 4.24 12.75 9.01
CA LYS A 54 3.91 13.95 8.23
C LYS A 54 3.05 13.62 7.01
N ARG A 55 2.31 14.60 6.54
CA ARG A 55 1.60 14.56 5.26
C ARG A 55 1.96 15.82 4.48
N LEU A 56 2.50 15.63 3.29
CA LEU A 56 2.65 16.69 2.31
C LEU A 56 1.48 16.59 1.34
N ILE A 57 0.70 17.64 1.21
CA ILE A 57 -0.55 17.63 0.45
C ILE A 57 -0.49 18.72 -0.61
N LEU A 58 -0.48 18.34 -1.87
CA LEU A 58 -0.71 19.25 -2.99
C LEU A 58 -2.22 19.37 -3.26
N LYS A 59 -2.75 20.58 -3.22
CA LYS A 59 -4.09 20.91 -3.69
C LYS A 59 -4.06 21.17 -5.19
N SER A 60 -4.51 20.17 -5.96
CA SER A 60 -4.41 20.18 -7.40
C SER A 60 -5.70 20.61 -8.07
N LYS A 61 -5.57 21.46 -9.11
CA LYS A 61 -6.65 21.80 -10.05
C LYS A 61 -6.73 20.78 -11.20
N ASN A 62 -5.60 20.11 -11.52
CA ASN A 62 -5.52 19.04 -12.52
C ASN A 62 -4.75 17.84 -11.95
N ILE A 63 -5.47 17.00 -11.21
CA ILE A 63 -4.90 15.92 -10.41
C ILE A 63 -4.16 14.87 -11.25
N GLU A 64 -4.64 14.58 -12.46
CA GLU A 64 -4.00 13.59 -13.35
C GLU A 64 -2.68 14.10 -13.90
N ASN A 65 -2.62 15.36 -14.32
CA ASN A 65 -1.41 15.98 -14.79
C ASN A 65 -0.36 16.08 -13.68
N ASP A 66 -0.74 16.54 -12.49
CA ASP A 66 0.19 16.67 -11.37
C ASP A 66 0.67 15.29 -10.89
N TRP A 67 -0.18 14.27 -10.96
CA TRP A 67 0.22 12.89 -10.68
C TRP A 67 1.25 12.37 -11.69
N ARG A 68 1.03 12.61 -12.99
CA ARG A 68 1.99 12.25 -14.04
C ARG A 68 3.34 12.94 -13.83
N LEU A 69 3.33 14.25 -13.58
CA LEU A 69 4.54 15.01 -13.28
C LEU A 69 5.26 14.53 -12.01
N LEU A 70 4.51 14.13 -10.98
CA LEU A 70 5.10 13.53 -9.79
C LEU A 70 5.80 12.19 -10.10
N LEU A 71 5.17 11.31 -10.88
CA LEU A 71 5.81 10.05 -11.29
C LEU A 71 7.06 10.28 -12.14
N GLU A 72 7.05 11.27 -13.04
CA GLU A 72 8.23 11.68 -13.80
C GLU A 72 9.36 12.19 -12.88
N ASN A 73 9.04 12.92 -11.83
CA ASN A 73 10.03 13.35 -10.83
C ASN A 73 10.59 12.19 -10.00
N LEU A 74 9.79 11.14 -9.83
CA LEU A 74 10.19 9.91 -9.13
C LEU A 74 10.88 8.88 -10.03
N ASN A 75 11.14 9.17 -11.32
CA ASN A 75 11.80 8.25 -12.26
C ASN A 75 13.27 7.95 -11.88
N LYS A 76 13.85 8.73 -10.97
CA LYS A 76 15.16 8.46 -10.35
C LYS A 76 15.17 7.20 -9.47
N PHE A 77 14.00 6.69 -9.10
CA PHE A 77 13.85 5.44 -8.36
C PHE A 77 13.56 4.28 -9.31
N ASP A 78 14.19 3.14 -9.08
CA ASP A 78 13.88 1.94 -9.84
C ASP A 78 12.44 1.48 -9.56
N LEU A 79 11.63 1.37 -10.60
CA LEU A 79 10.26 0.92 -10.48
C LEU A 79 10.18 -0.58 -10.22
N VAL A 80 9.56 -0.94 -9.10
CA VAL A 80 9.26 -2.32 -8.72
C VAL A 80 7.75 -2.53 -8.79
N ILE A 81 7.29 -3.38 -9.72
CA ILE A 81 5.89 -3.77 -9.81
C ILE A 81 5.64 -4.95 -8.90
N ALA A 82 4.65 -4.82 -8.03
CA ALA A 82 4.20 -5.85 -7.11
C ALA A 82 2.70 -6.08 -7.25
N SER A 83 2.24 -7.22 -6.76
CA SER A 83 0.85 -7.59 -6.74
C SER A 83 0.52 -8.33 -5.45
N GLY A 84 -0.68 -8.12 -4.91
CA GLY A 84 -1.11 -8.75 -3.68
C GLY A 84 -2.62 -8.71 -3.48
N GLY A 85 -3.09 -9.19 -2.34
CA GLY A 85 -4.52 -9.33 -2.13
C GLY A 85 -5.02 -9.06 -0.72
N ILE A 86 -6.28 -8.61 -0.67
CA ILE A 86 -7.14 -8.73 0.50
C ILE A 86 -7.96 -10.01 0.31
N ILE A 87 -7.76 -10.98 1.17
CA ILE A 87 -8.46 -12.26 1.12
C ILE A 87 -9.53 -12.27 2.22
N GLN A 88 -10.77 -12.58 1.85
CA GLN A 88 -11.85 -12.81 2.79
C GLN A 88 -12.28 -14.29 2.77
N ASN A 89 -12.60 -14.82 3.94
CA ASN A 89 -13.19 -16.16 4.09
C ASN A 89 -14.73 -16.09 4.20
N ASN A 90 -15.37 -17.25 4.33
CA ASN A 90 -16.83 -17.39 4.51
C ASN A 90 -17.37 -16.75 5.80
N LEU A 91 -16.50 -16.41 6.76
CA LEU A 91 -16.86 -15.68 7.99
C LEU A 91 -16.65 -14.17 7.86
N ASN A 92 -16.34 -13.67 6.65
CA ASN A 92 -15.99 -12.27 6.37
C ASN A 92 -14.75 -11.78 7.16
N GLU A 93 -13.86 -12.70 7.52
CA GLU A 93 -12.59 -12.34 8.13
C GLU A 93 -11.56 -12.04 7.04
N CYS A 94 -10.67 -11.08 7.29
CA CYS A 94 -9.58 -10.74 6.39
C CYS A 94 -8.29 -11.44 6.84
N LEU A 95 -7.53 -11.98 5.87
CA LEU A 95 -6.22 -12.56 6.16
C LEU A 95 -5.16 -11.47 6.28
N PHE A 96 -4.38 -11.53 7.36
CA PHE A 96 -3.17 -10.74 7.56
C PHE A 96 -1.96 -11.64 7.74
N ILE A 97 -0.80 -11.14 7.30
CA ILE A 97 0.52 -11.70 7.56
C ILE A 97 1.23 -10.86 8.61
N TYR A 98 2.06 -11.47 9.46
CA TYR A 98 2.92 -10.76 10.42
C TYR A 98 4.38 -10.89 9.99
N ARG A 99 4.97 -9.76 9.60
CA ARG A 99 6.32 -9.68 9.04
C ARG A 99 7.04 -8.47 9.61
N ASN A 100 8.28 -8.64 10.06
CA ASN A 100 9.13 -7.54 10.56
C ASN A 100 8.44 -6.66 11.64
N ASN A 101 7.72 -7.29 12.57
CA ASN A 101 6.97 -6.64 13.66
C ASN A 101 5.75 -5.81 13.20
N TYR A 102 5.29 -5.96 11.95
CA TYR A 102 4.11 -5.31 11.41
C TYR A 102 3.11 -6.32 10.86
N TRP A 103 1.83 -6.02 11.02
CA TRP A 103 0.77 -6.68 10.27
C TRP A 103 0.70 -6.09 8.86
N ASP A 104 0.65 -6.94 7.88
CA ASP A 104 0.65 -6.59 6.45
C ASP A 104 -0.33 -7.49 5.69
N LEU A 105 -0.45 -7.29 4.39
CA LEU A 105 -1.21 -8.13 3.49
C LEU A 105 -0.25 -8.87 2.54
N PRO A 106 -0.58 -10.10 2.13
CA PRO A 106 0.29 -10.90 1.26
C PRO A 106 0.45 -10.23 -0.11
N LYS A 107 1.72 -10.13 -0.56
CA LYS A 107 2.13 -9.47 -1.80
C LYS A 107 3.58 -9.69 -2.11
N GLY A 108 3.90 -9.77 -3.37
CA GLY A 108 5.29 -9.78 -3.78
C GLY A 108 5.51 -9.26 -5.19
N LYS A 109 6.71 -9.47 -5.71
CA LYS A 109 7.14 -8.93 -6.99
C LYS A 109 6.49 -9.68 -8.16
N VAL A 110 6.01 -8.93 -9.14
CA VAL A 110 5.50 -9.51 -10.39
C VAL A 110 6.67 -9.99 -11.24
N GLU A 111 6.63 -11.22 -11.70
CA GLU A 111 7.63 -11.81 -12.56
C GLU A 111 7.49 -11.35 -14.02
N LYS A 112 8.54 -11.57 -14.80
CA LYS A 112 8.54 -11.18 -16.22
C LYS A 112 7.42 -11.91 -16.98
N ASN A 113 6.60 -11.13 -17.69
CA ASN A 113 5.44 -11.62 -18.45
C ASN A 113 4.30 -12.22 -17.60
N GLU A 114 4.32 -12.06 -16.29
CA GLU A 114 3.25 -12.52 -15.42
C GLU A 114 2.09 -11.50 -15.37
N LYS A 115 0.84 -11.98 -15.43
CA LYS A 115 -0.33 -11.11 -15.25
C LYS A 115 -0.52 -10.79 -13.78
N LEU A 116 -0.87 -9.55 -13.44
CA LEU A 116 -0.96 -9.05 -12.07
C LEU A 116 -1.83 -9.92 -11.14
N VAL A 117 -3.00 -10.39 -11.61
CA VAL A 117 -3.89 -11.24 -10.79
C VAL A 117 -3.26 -12.60 -10.49
N TYR A 118 -2.50 -13.17 -11.45
CA TYR A 118 -1.79 -14.45 -11.23
C TYR A 118 -0.62 -14.26 -10.27
N ALA A 119 0.14 -13.16 -10.40
CA ALA A 119 1.17 -12.79 -9.45
C ALA A 119 0.60 -12.68 -8.02
N ALA A 120 -0.53 -11.99 -7.85
CA ALA A 120 -1.19 -11.90 -6.55
C ALA A 120 -1.55 -13.28 -5.97
N LYS A 121 -2.12 -14.18 -6.80
CA LYS A 121 -2.48 -15.55 -6.36
C LYS A 121 -1.24 -16.38 -6.01
N ARG A 122 -0.17 -16.29 -6.79
CA ARG A 122 1.11 -16.98 -6.53
C ARG A 122 1.70 -16.50 -5.22
N GLU A 123 1.82 -15.20 -5.01
CA GLU A 123 2.36 -14.62 -3.78
C GLU A 123 1.52 -15.00 -2.54
N ILE A 124 0.19 -14.98 -2.65
CA ILE A 124 -0.68 -15.43 -1.55
C ILE A 124 -0.46 -16.92 -1.25
N PHE A 125 -0.25 -17.73 -2.27
CA PHE A 125 0.08 -19.14 -2.06
C PHE A 125 1.45 -19.32 -1.41
N GLU A 126 2.48 -18.63 -1.89
CA GLU A 126 3.84 -18.71 -1.35
C GLU A 126 3.89 -18.21 0.10
N GLU A 127 3.33 -17.02 0.38
CA GLU A 127 3.37 -16.39 1.70
C GLU A 127 2.40 -17.01 2.73
N CYS A 128 1.27 -17.60 2.29
CA CYS A 128 0.19 -18.04 3.18
C CYS A 128 -0.24 -19.52 3.02
N GLY A 129 0.18 -20.19 1.96
CA GLY A 129 -0.24 -21.56 1.64
C GLY A 129 -1.64 -21.69 1.04
N LEU A 130 -2.35 -20.60 0.76
CA LEU A 130 -3.71 -20.62 0.24
C LEU A 130 -3.79 -20.90 -1.26
N ARG A 131 -4.71 -21.77 -1.65
CA ARG A 131 -5.01 -22.14 -3.05
C ARG A 131 -6.49 -21.91 -3.38
N GLY A 132 -6.84 -22.04 -4.66
CA GLY A 132 -8.25 -22.02 -5.10
C GLY A 132 -8.97 -20.70 -4.82
N LEU A 133 -8.25 -19.59 -4.75
CA LEU A 133 -8.82 -18.28 -4.50
C LEU A 133 -9.68 -17.82 -5.67
N GLU A 134 -10.91 -17.41 -5.37
CA GLU A 134 -11.79 -16.75 -6.31
C GLU A 134 -11.44 -15.27 -6.40
N PHE A 135 -11.19 -14.81 -7.63
CA PHE A 135 -10.99 -13.38 -7.91
C PHE A 135 -12.31 -12.65 -7.81
N ASN A 136 -12.35 -11.55 -7.08
CA ASN A 136 -13.53 -10.69 -6.98
C ASN A 136 -13.35 -9.38 -7.76
N SER A 137 -12.38 -8.54 -7.37
CA SER A 137 -12.19 -7.24 -8.02
C SER A 137 -10.76 -6.70 -7.87
N PHE A 138 -10.43 -5.73 -8.71
CA PHE A 138 -9.31 -4.83 -8.47
C PHE A 138 -9.72 -3.79 -7.41
N ILE A 139 -8.85 -3.54 -6.43
CA ILE A 139 -9.13 -2.58 -5.35
C ILE A 139 -8.47 -1.23 -5.64
N ALA A 140 -7.14 -1.22 -5.69
CA ALA A 140 -6.36 0.00 -5.81
C ALA A 140 -4.90 -0.29 -6.16
N LYS A 141 -4.15 0.80 -6.45
CA LYS A 141 -2.69 0.80 -6.44
C LYS A 141 -2.19 1.57 -5.23
N THR A 142 -1.11 1.07 -4.61
CA THR A 142 -0.36 1.82 -3.61
C THR A 142 1.07 2.02 -4.07
N TYR A 143 1.67 3.15 -3.69
CA TYR A 143 3.04 3.50 -4.06
C TYR A 143 3.86 3.69 -2.80
N HIS A 144 5.03 3.07 -2.73
CA HIS A 144 5.92 3.13 -1.58
C HIS A 144 7.37 3.33 -2.03
N ILE A 145 8.03 4.35 -1.49
CA ILE A 145 9.47 4.57 -1.69
C ILE A 145 10.22 3.87 -0.57
N TYR A 146 11.26 3.13 -0.90
CA TYR A 146 12.18 2.52 0.05
C TYR A 146 13.59 2.48 -0.53
N PHE A 147 14.60 2.22 0.32
CA PHE A 147 15.98 2.08 -0.10
C PHE A 147 16.45 0.65 0.17
N GLU A 148 17.09 0.06 -0.83
CA GLU A 148 17.70 -1.27 -0.79
C GLU A 148 19.13 -1.18 -1.31
N ASN A 149 20.11 -1.56 -0.47
CA ASN A 149 21.55 -1.46 -0.79
C ASN A 149 21.96 -0.06 -1.29
N GLY A 150 21.40 0.99 -0.72
CA GLY A 150 21.67 2.38 -1.11
C GLY A 150 20.95 2.86 -2.36
N GLN A 151 20.26 1.99 -3.09
CA GLN A 151 19.43 2.34 -4.26
C GLN A 151 17.99 2.62 -3.86
N GLY A 152 17.45 3.72 -4.34
CA GLY A 152 16.04 4.06 -4.12
C GLY A 152 15.13 3.28 -5.05
N LYS A 153 14.08 2.73 -4.50
CA LYS A 153 13.06 1.95 -5.22
C LYS A 153 11.68 2.61 -5.04
N LEU A 154 10.90 2.65 -6.12
CA LEU A 154 9.49 3.01 -6.10
C LEU A 154 8.66 1.74 -6.32
N LYS A 155 8.10 1.18 -5.25
CA LYS A 155 7.24 -0.01 -5.32
C LYS A 155 5.81 0.40 -5.60
N GLN A 156 5.28 0.01 -6.77
CA GLN A 156 3.87 0.06 -7.10
C GLN A 156 3.25 -1.30 -6.80
N THR A 157 2.36 -1.38 -5.84
CA THR A 157 1.62 -2.62 -5.55
C THR A 157 0.19 -2.53 -6.08
N ASN A 158 -0.19 -3.51 -6.89
CA ASN A 158 -1.54 -3.67 -7.42
C ASN A 158 -2.32 -4.60 -6.48
N TRP A 159 -3.42 -4.12 -5.92
CA TRP A 159 -4.20 -4.83 -4.92
C TRP A 159 -5.50 -5.35 -5.50
N PHE A 160 -5.77 -6.62 -5.19
CA PHE A 160 -6.98 -7.32 -5.62
C PHE A 160 -7.73 -7.88 -4.41
N SER A 161 -9.04 -8.05 -4.54
CA SER A 161 -9.82 -8.80 -3.56
C SER A 161 -10.05 -10.21 -4.04
N PHE A 162 -9.91 -11.15 -3.10
CA PHE A 162 -10.13 -12.56 -3.31
C PHE A 162 -11.04 -13.12 -2.23
N TYR A 163 -11.70 -14.22 -2.58
CA TYR A 163 -12.50 -15.01 -1.66
C TYR A 163 -11.92 -16.41 -1.53
N SER A 164 -11.83 -16.90 -0.29
CA SER A 164 -11.40 -18.27 0.04
C SER A 164 -12.59 -19.05 0.58
N LYS A 165 -13.04 -20.07 -0.16
CA LYS A 165 -14.21 -20.90 0.22
C LYS A 165 -13.94 -21.85 1.37
N ASP A 166 -12.73 -22.38 1.44
CA ASP A 166 -12.38 -23.48 2.30
C ASP A 166 -11.57 -23.01 3.51
N SER A 167 -11.75 -23.68 4.64
CA SER A 167 -10.86 -23.56 5.79
C SER A 167 -9.56 -24.32 5.50
N GLN A 168 -8.64 -23.66 4.83
CA GLN A 168 -7.32 -24.20 4.52
C GLN A 168 -6.37 -23.98 5.69
N ILE A 169 -5.41 -24.90 5.84
CA ILE A 169 -4.32 -24.73 6.82
C ILE A 169 -3.37 -23.65 6.29
N LEU A 170 -3.24 -22.58 7.04
CA LEU A 170 -2.31 -21.51 6.74
C LEU A 170 -0.87 -21.97 6.99
N LYS A 171 0.04 -21.64 6.06
CA LYS A 171 1.47 -21.96 6.16
C LYS A 171 2.28 -20.68 5.91
N PRO A 172 2.88 -20.07 6.95
CA PRO A 172 3.69 -18.87 6.76
C PRO A 172 5.01 -19.21 6.06
N GLN A 173 5.44 -18.34 5.16
CA GLN A 173 6.74 -18.42 4.49
C GLN A 173 7.82 -17.84 5.40
N LEU A 174 8.45 -18.69 6.20
CA LEU A 174 9.41 -18.28 7.26
C LEU A 174 10.68 -17.64 6.72
N ASP A 175 11.17 -18.07 5.57
CA ASP A 175 12.37 -17.55 4.89
C ASP A 175 12.20 -16.10 4.39
N GLU A 176 10.97 -15.66 4.19
CA GLU A 176 10.63 -14.25 3.95
C GLU A 176 10.36 -13.44 5.23
N GLY A 177 10.57 -14.03 6.41
CA GLY A 177 10.34 -13.40 7.71
C GLY A 177 8.88 -13.26 8.10
N ILE A 178 7.98 -14.02 7.47
CA ILE A 178 6.58 -14.11 7.86
C ILE A 178 6.46 -15.11 9.00
N THR A 179 6.16 -14.63 10.20
CA THR A 179 6.16 -15.44 11.42
C THR A 179 4.77 -15.80 11.95
N ASP A 180 3.73 -15.13 11.46
CA ASP A 180 2.34 -15.45 11.84
C ASP A 180 1.36 -15.08 10.70
N LEU A 181 0.24 -15.81 10.65
CA LEU A 181 -0.88 -15.61 9.73
C LEU A 181 -2.17 -15.60 10.53
N LYS A 182 -3.04 -14.62 10.29
CA LYS A 182 -4.25 -14.46 11.09
C LYS A 182 -5.46 -14.09 10.26
N TRP A 183 -6.54 -14.85 10.40
CA TRP A 183 -7.87 -14.42 10.01
C TRP A 183 -8.41 -13.44 11.06
N VAL A 184 -8.76 -12.23 10.62
CA VAL A 184 -9.12 -11.12 11.50
C VAL A 184 -10.53 -10.65 11.20
N GLN A 185 -11.40 -10.72 12.19
CA GLN A 185 -12.78 -10.23 12.11
C GLN A 185 -12.83 -8.71 12.00
N LYS A 186 -13.81 -8.16 11.27
CA LYS A 186 -13.99 -6.72 11.06
C LYS A 186 -13.94 -5.91 12.36
N LYS A 187 -14.56 -6.40 13.45
CA LYS A 187 -14.55 -5.73 14.78
C LYS A 187 -13.15 -5.59 15.39
N ASN A 188 -12.21 -6.47 15.05
CA ASN A 188 -10.85 -6.52 15.60
C ASN A 188 -9.83 -5.78 14.73
N LEU A 189 -10.16 -5.41 13.50
CA LEU A 189 -9.23 -4.82 12.53
C LEU A 189 -8.47 -3.60 13.08
N LYS A 190 -9.11 -2.76 13.89
CA LYS A 190 -8.48 -1.57 14.46
C LYS A 190 -7.20 -1.90 15.25
N VAL A 191 -7.14 -3.05 15.92
CA VAL A 191 -5.98 -3.49 16.70
C VAL A 191 -4.81 -3.84 15.78
N TYR A 192 -5.09 -4.59 14.70
CA TYR A 192 -4.08 -5.02 13.73
C TYR A 192 -3.56 -3.83 12.90
N LEU A 193 -4.47 -2.97 12.42
CA LEU A 193 -4.13 -1.79 11.62
C LEU A 193 -3.28 -0.75 12.38
N LYS A 194 -3.37 -0.66 13.70
CA LYS A 194 -2.47 0.18 14.51
C LYS A 194 -1.00 -0.25 14.42
N ARG A 195 -0.76 -1.53 14.12
CA ARG A 195 0.57 -2.13 13.93
C ARG A 195 0.82 -2.51 12.48
N SER A 196 0.17 -1.85 11.53
CA SER A 196 0.36 -2.00 10.09
C SER A 196 1.02 -0.76 9.49
N PHE A 197 1.55 -0.92 8.28
CA PHE A 197 1.96 0.23 7.48
C PHE A 197 0.74 1.09 7.15
N ARG A 198 0.96 2.41 7.07
CA ARG A 198 -0.13 3.36 6.80
C ARG A 198 -0.84 3.08 5.47
N SER A 199 -0.11 2.68 4.45
CA SER A 199 -0.68 2.29 3.15
C SER A 199 -1.66 1.12 3.26
N ILE A 200 -1.35 0.14 4.12
CA ILE A 200 -2.21 -1.02 4.40
C ILE A 200 -3.44 -0.61 5.20
N GLU A 201 -3.23 0.22 6.24
CA GLU A 201 -4.35 0.75 7.03
C GLU A 201 -5.37 1.48 6.14
N GLU A 202 -4.91 2.36 5.25
CA GLU A 202 -5.77 3.13 4.36
C GLU A 202 -6.44 2.23 3.30
N LEU A 203 -5.70 1.26 2.73
CA LEU A 203 -6.23 0.30 1.76
C LEU A 203 -7.37 -0.54 2.35
N VAL A 204 -7.16 -1.12 3.53
CA VAL A 204 -8.17 -1.96 4.20
C VAL A 204 -9.39 -1.14 4.60
N LYS A 205 -9.21 0.07 5.12
CA LYS A 205 -10.32 0.98 5.43
C LYS A 205 -11.13 1.38 4.20
N CYS A 206 -10.48 1.55 3.05
CA CYS A 206 -11.16 1.86 1.80
C CYS A 206 -11.96 0.66 1.28
N PHE A 207 -11.39 -0.54 1.38
CA PHE A 207 -12.02 -1.78 0.92
C PHE A 207 -13.28 -2.17 1.73
N LEU A 208 -13.29 -1.90 3.04
CA LEU A 208 -14.35 -2.32 3.95
C LEU A 208 -15.48 -1.30 4.17
N LYS A 209 -15.42 -0.16 3.48
CA LYS A 209 -16.52 0.82 3.43
C LYS A 209 -17.65 0.34 2.54
#